data_c314292234a80030cfb10d68ba3b70a1
#
_entry.id   c314292234a80030cfb10d68ba3b70a1
#
_cell.length_a   1.000
_cell.length_b   1.000
_cell.length_c   1.000
_cell.angle_alpha   90.00
_cell.angle_beta   90.00
_cell.angle_gamma   90.00
#
_symmetry.space_group_name_H-M   'P 1'
#
loop_
_entity.id
_entity.type
_entity.pdbx_description
1 polymer ?
#
loop_
_entity_poly.entity_id
_entity_poly.type
_entity_poly.pdbx_seq_one_letter_code
_entity_poly.pdbx_strand_id
1 'polypeptide(L)'
;MIPKIIHQLWIGPKPPPTNHMDTWKNKNPEFEYIRWTEQELMKRDMKIECQNRVDEMVEINGKADIIRWEILYKYGGVFLDADSICIEPVDEMLMQCKSFAGWEHEQKRPGLIATGTMGFPPNHPLVKEAIEWIKVNCVNYEKTRQMAWQSVGPGLLTRMYNTGKYKEMTIFPSYTFLPIHCTGVEYKGHGKIYAYQEWGSTHKSYDRMNGMSLPVQFQYPSLDKSVSILVSSLNTKALYLQQCLDSIKHQEGLFHMEIVWINDGSDAIHTTILKRMLEQFEKTTRFTTVVYRENDGNKGIGFTLNRGIHMCNNEIIIKMDSDDIMVPSRIQKQVKYMDENQHVKICGAQVQMFDDNGNNRGASKHPSISWDEYKAKPNHWFINHPTVCYRKSAVLEAGNYDETLKQMCEDFELELRMLKTHGYIYNFPEPLLNYRLHDKQVTYNGGEGGRDKWHNIRMGIIKGLL
;
A
#
# COMPACT_ATOMS: atom_id res chain seq x y z
N MET A 1 -12.41 -21.40 5.97
CA MET A 1 -11.49 -20.47 6.62
C MET A 1 -10.15 -21.14 6.89
N ILE A 2 -9.08 -20.42 6.83
CA ILE A 2 -7.73 -20.89 7.19
C ILE A 2 -7.68 -21.06 8.72
N PRO A 3 -7.34 -22.25 9.25
CA PRO A 3 -7.19 -22.45 10.70
C PRO A 3 -6.03 -21.64 11.29
N LYS A 4 -6.13 -21.26 12.54
CA LYS A 4 -5.04 -20.60 13.30
C LYS A 4 -3.96 -21.62 13.70
N ILE A 5 -3.30 -22.20 12.69
CA ILE A 5 -2.21 -23.14 12.86
C ILE A 5 -1.03 -22.66 12.01
N ILE A 6 0.16 -22.61 12.60
CA ILE A 6 1.41 -22.30 11.92
C ILE A 6 2.24 -23.59 11.82
N HIS A 7 2.65 -23.93 10.62
CA HIS A 7 3.48 -25.09 10.33
C HIS A 7 4.85 -24.66 9.81
N GLN A 8 5.90 -25.27 10.39
CA GLN A 8 7.25 -25.28 9.82
C GLN A 8 7.79 -26.70 9.82
N LEU A 9 8.45 -27.11 8.76
CA LEU A 9 8.98 -28.46 8.60
C LEU A 9 10.50 -28.43 8.57
N TRP A 10 11.13 -29.27 9.39
CA TRP A 10 12.55 -29.52 9.36
C TRP A 10 12.83 -31.01 9.39
N ILE A 11 13.42 -31.53 8.32
CA ILE A 11 13.79 -32.94 8.15
C ILE A 11 15.27 -33.03 7.76
N GLY A 12 15.88 -34.15 8.08
CA GLY A 12 17.27 -34.42 7.76
C GLY A 12 18.24 -34.22 8.92
N PRO A 13 19.54 -34.45 8.71
CA PRO A 13 20.52 -34.62 9.80
C PRO A 13 21.03 -33.31 10.42
N LYS A 14 20.79 -32.17 9.79
CA LYS A 14 21.26 -30.86 10.31
C LYS A 14 20.36 -30.35 11.43
N PRO A 15 20.92 -29.59 12.43
CA PRO A 15 20.10 -28.97 13.44
C PRO A 15 19.15 -27.92 12.81
N PRO A 16 17.89 -27.82 13.28
CA PRO A 16 16.95 -26.82 12.79
C PRO A 16 17.40 -25.40 13.12
N PRO A 17 17.07 -24.41 12.26
CA PRO A 17 17.35 -22.99 12.53
C PRO A 17 16.36 -22.42 13.56
N THR A 18 16.50 -22.84 14.82
CA THR A 18 15.55 -22.55 15.90
C THR A 18 15.37 -21.07 16.14
N ASN A 19 16.45 -20.26 16.01
CA ASN A 19 16.37 -18.81 16.17
C ASN A 19 15.38 -18.17 15.18
N HIS A 20 15.32 -18.67 13.94
CA HIS A 20 14.38 -18.20 12.92
C HIS A 20 12.96 -18.73 13.17
N MET A 21 12.85 -20.04 13.37
CA MET A 21 11.57 -20.71 13.58
C MET A 21 10.82 -20.19 14.82
N ASP A 22 11.51 -19.95 15.91
CA ASP A 22 10.91 -19.48 17.17
C ASP A 22 10.35 -18.05 17.07
N THR A 23 10.78 -17.25 16.09
CA THR A 23 10.18 -15.92 15.86
C THR A 23 8.69 -16.03 15.51
N TRP A 24 8.31 -17.04 14.74
CA TRP A 24 6.91 -17.30 14.38
C TRP A 24 6.08 -17.74 15.57
N LYS A 25 6.60 -18.67 16.37
CA LYS A 25 5.95 -19.12 17.60
C LYS A 25 5.74 -17.97 18.59
N ASN A 26 6.79 -17.16 18.79
CA ASN A 26 6.78 -16.12 19.82
C ASN A 26 5.88 -14.92 19.46
N LYS A 27 5.80 -14.58 18.17
CA LYS A 27 4.97 -13.44 17.71
C LYS A 27 3.52 -13.79 17.45
N ASN A 28 3.14 -15.09 17.43
CA ASN A 28 1.78 -15.55 17.16
C ASN A 28 1.25 -16.45 18.30
N PRO A 29 1.14 -15.96 19.53
CA PRO A 29 0.79 -16.79 20.70
C PRO A 29 -0.62 -17.37 20.65
N GLU A 30 -1.53 -16.79 19.81
CA GLU A 30 -2.87 -17.30 19.61
C GLU A 30 -3.00 -18.39 18.54
N PHE A 31 -1.88 -18.76 17.88
CA PHE A 31 -1.84 -19.83 16.90
C PHE A 31 -1.29 -21.11 17.52
N GLU A 32 -1.83 -22.27 17.15
CA GLU A 32 -1.16 -23.54 17.37
C GLU A 32 0.10 -23.57 16.48
N TYR A 33 1.29 -23.62 17.12
CA TYR A 33 2.54 -23.74 16.38
C TYR A 33 3.03 -25.17 16.34
N ILE A 34 3.22 -25.74 15.14
CA ILE A 34 3.68 -27.11 14.92
C ILE A 34 5.01 -27.08 14.17
N ARG A 35 6.07 -27.53 14.86
CA ARG A 35 7.34 -27.84 14.21
C ARG A 35 7.34 -29.28 13.80
N TRP A 36 7.18 -29.52 12.52
CA TRP A 36 7.24 -30.86 11.96
C TRP A 36 8.67 -31.35 11.85
N THR A 37 8.92 -32.56 12.36
CA THR A 37 10.14 -33.35 12.23
C THR A 37 9.72 -34.77 11.89
N GLU A 38 10.67 -35.65 11.56
CA GLU A 38 10.37 -37.06 11.38
C GLU A 38 9.65 -37.65 12.62
N GLN A 39 10.07 -37.24 13.82
CA GLN A 39 9.44 -37.68 15.07
C GLN A 39 8.00 -37.13 15.23
N GLU A 40 7.77 -35.86 14.91
CA GLU A 40 6.43 -35.27 15.01
C GLU A 40 5.48 -35.82 13.97
N LEU A 41 5.97 -36.15 12.75
CA LEU A 41 5.18 -36.85 11.74
C LEU A 41 4.73 -38.22 12.27
N MET A 42 5.62 -38.98 12.90
CA MET A 42 5.28 -40.29 13.49
C MET A 42 4.30 -40.15 14.65
N LYS A 43 4.56 -39.21 15.58
CA LYS A 43 3.73 -38.98 16.77
C LYS A 43 2.28 -38.61 16.40
N ARG A 44 2.08 -37.84 15.32
CA ARG A 44 0.75 -37.42 14.85
C ARG A 44 0.14 -38.42 13.85
N ASP A 45 0.73 -39.60 13.68
CA ASP A 45 0.32 -40.61 12.65
C ASP A 45 0.06 -39.97 11.29
N MET A 46 1.02 -39.12 10.86
CA MET A 46 0.93 -38.47 9.57
C MET A 46 1.36 -39.42 8.46
N LYS A 47 0.40 -40.08 7.84
CA LYS A 47 0.67 -40.92 6.68
C LYS A 47 0.87 -40.07 5.43
N ILE A 48 2.06 -40.14 4.85
CA ILE A 48 2.40 -39.44 3.61
C ILE A 48 1.97 -40.27 2.42
N GLU A 49 0.97 -39.83 1.71
CA GLU A 49 0.43 -40.57 0.53
C GLU A 49 1.45 -40.59 -0.62
N CYS A 50 2.28 -39.55 -0.74
CA CYS A 50 3.34 -39.47 -1.75
C CYS A 50 4.68 -40.02 -1.25
N GLN A 51 4.73 -40.94 -0.28
CA GLN A 51 5.97 -41.43 0.31
C GLN A 51 6.97 -41.93 -0.74
N ASN A 52 6.52 -42.68 -1.76
CA ASN A 52 7.37 -43.10 -2.85
C ASN A 52 8.05 -41.95 -3.61
N ARG A 53 7.40 -40.81 -3.71
CA ARG A 53 7.96 -39.61 -4.34
C ARG A 53 8.93 -38.86 -3.41
N VAL A 54 8.68 -38.86 -2.10
CA VAL A 54 9.62 -38.41 -1.09
C VAL A 54 10.91 -39.24 -1.14
N ASP A 55 10.78 -40.56 -1.31
CA ASP A 55 11.94 -41.47 -1.40
C ASP A 55 12.74 -41.26 -2.69
N GLU A 56 12.06 -41.05 -3.82
CA GLU A 56 12.68 -40.75 -5.12
C GLU A 56 13.36 -39.36 -5.17
N MET A 57 12.92 -38.40 -4.38
CA MET A 57 13.44 -37.04 -4.37
C MET A 57 14.82 -36.99 -3.70
N VAL A 58 15.82 -36.52 -4.44
CA VAL A 58 17.19 -36.38 -3.92
C VAL A 58 17.35 -35.14 -3.07
N GLU A 59 16.75 -34.04 -3.50
CA GLU A 59 16.84 -32.73 -2.85
C GLU A 59 16.02 -32.72 -1.55
N ILE A 60 16.64 -32.40 -0.42
CA ILE A 60 15.97 -32.37 0.90
C ILE A 60 14.84 -31.34 0.95
N ASN A 61 15.04 -30.19 0.32
CA ASN A 61 14.00 -29.16 0.16
C ASN A 61 12.83 -29.66 -0.71
N GLY A 62 13.10 -30.48 -1.73
CA GLY A 62 12.05 -31.12 -2.52
C GLY A 62 11.23 -32.14 -1.73
N LYS A 63 11.87 -32.90 -0.83
CA LYS A 63 11.16 -33.78 0.12
C LYS A 63 10.23 -32.95 1.02
N ALA A 64 10.74 -31.84 1.55
CA ALA A 64 9.96 -30.91 2.35
C ALA A 64 8.78 -30.32 1.57
N ASP A 65 8.99 -29.95 0.30
CA ASP A 65 7.92 -29.42 -0.57
C ASP A 65 6.80 -30.46 -0.78
N ILE A 66 7.12 -31.75 -0.95
CA ILE A 66 6.10 -32.81 -1.09
C ILE A 66 5.31 -32.95 0.22
N ILE A 67 5.99 -33.07 1.35
CA ILE A 67 5.35 -33.26 2.68
C ILE A 67 4.49 -32.04 3.06
N ARG A 68 4.92 -30.85 2.71
CA ARG A 68 4.19 -29.57 2.93
C ARG A 68 2.77 -29.62 2.35
N TRP A 69 2.61 -30.12 1.12
CA TRP A 69 1.29 -30.22 0.49
C TRP A 69 0.35 -31.11 1.29
N GLU A 70 0.82 -32.25 1.79
CA GLU A 70 -0.01 -33.16 2.55
C GLU A 70 -0.36 -32.64 3.94
N ILE A 71 0.56 -31.93 4.60
CA ILE A 71 0.28 -31.22 5.86
C ILE A 71 -0.82 -30.18 5.64
N LEU A 72 -0.69 -29.34 4.63
CA LEU A 72 -1.69 -28.32 4.31
C LEU A 72 -3.03 -28.93 3.91
N TYR A 73 -3.03 -30.05 3.20
CA TYR A 73 -4.28 -30.74 2.85
C TYR A 73 -5.02 -31.24 4.09
N LYS A 74 -4.30 -31.87 5.01
CA LYS A 74 -4.90 -32.49 6.21
C LYS A 74 -5.31 -31.46 7.26
N TYR A 75 -4.45 -30.49 7.55
CA TYR A 75 -4.64 -29.58 8.67
C TYR A 75 -5.09 -28.17 8.24
N GLY A 76 -4.83 -27.75 7.00
CA GLY A 76 -4.93 -26.36 6.62
C GLY A 76 -3.87 -25.53 7.37
N GLY A 77 -4.13 -24.22 7.55
CA GLY A 77 -3.24 -23.31 8.30
C GLY A 77 -2.26 -22.57 7.41
N VAL A 78 -1.25 -21.97 8.04
CA VAL A 78 -0.19 -21.20 7.41
C VAL A 78 1.10 -22.03 7.45
N PHE A 79 1.66 -22.35 6.30
CA PHE A 79 2.94 -23.04 6.19
C PHE A 79 4.06 -22.05 5.86
N LEU A 80 5.18 -22.18 6.56
CA LEU A 80 6.33 -21.29 6.46
C LEU A 80 7.62 -22.11 6.33
N ASP A 81 8.55 -21.65 5.49
CA ASP A 81 9.89 -22.24 5.43
C ASP A 81 10.63 -22.10 6.77
N ALA A 82 11.48 -23.07 7.08
CA ALA A 82 12.19 -23.09 8.36
C ALA A 82 13.20 -21.93 8.54
N ASP A 83 13.72 -21.40 7.44
CA ASP A 83 14.63 -20.25 7.39
C ASP A 83 13.90 -18.90 7.22
N SER A 84 12.60 -18.89 7.43
CA SER A 84 11.77 -17.70 7.48
C SER A 84 11.75 -17.09 8.88
N ILE A 85 11.91 -15.78 8.96
CA ILE A 85 11.83 -14.97 10.18
C ILE A 85 10.52 -14.21 10.19
N CYS A 86 9.78 -14.26 11.30
CA CYS A 86 8.58 -13.47 11.50
C CYS A 86 8.94 -12.00 11.78
N ILE A 87 8.58 -11.12 10.90
CA ILE A 87 8.72 -9.66 11.07
C ILE A 87 7.47 -9.11 11.76
N GLU A 88 6.29 -9.39 11.21
CA GLU A 88 4.99 -9.01 11.77
C GLU A 88 4.14 -10.26 12.03
N PRO A 89 3.33 -10.28 13.08
CA PRO A 89 2.45 -11.41 13.35
C PRO A 89 1.40 -11.59 12.25
N VAL A 90 0.96 -12.85 12.08
CA VAL A 90 -0.17 -13.17 11.21
C VAL A 90 -1.42 -12.48 11.76
N ASP A 91 -2.09 -11.72 10.91
CA ASP A 91 -3.25 -10.93 11.30
C ASP A 91 -4.53 -11.29 10.51
N GLU A 92 -5.59 -10.55 10.76
CA GLU A 92 -6.88 -10.75 10.10
C GLU A 92 -6.80 -10.60 8.58
N MET A 93 -5.91 -9.75 8.06
CA MET A 93 -5.78 -9.54 6.62
C MET A 93 -5.36 -10.85 5.91
N LEU A 94 -4.42 -11.60 6.48
CA LEU A 94 -4.04 -12.91 5.94
C LEU A 94 -5.14 -13.96 6.21
N MET A 95 -5.74 -13.94 7.39
CA MET A 95 -6.73 -14.93 7.81
C MET A 95 -8.10 -14.79 7.14
N GLN A 96 -8.44 -13.63 6.58
CA GLN A 96 -9.65 -13.40 5.78
C GLN A 96 -9.52 -13.91 4.34
N CYS A 97 -8.32 -14.20 3.87
CA CYS A 97 -8.12 -14.82 2.57
C CYS A 97 -8.76 -16.21 2.52
N LYS A 98 -9.33 -16.59 1.38
CA LYS A 98 -9.76 -17.98 1.16
C LYS A 98 -8.57 -18.94 1.12
N SER A 99 -7.50 -18.51 0.46
CA SER A 99 -6.16 -19.08 0.45
C SER A 99 -5.18 -18.01 -0.03
N PHE A 100 -3.89 -18.13 0.30
CA PHE A 100 -2.90 -17.15 -0.13
C PHE A 100 -1.50 -17.73 -0.33
N ALA A 101 -0.71 -17.02 -1.15
CA ALA A 101 0.74 -17.15 -1.27
C ALA A 101 1.33 -15.79 -1.69
N GLY A 102 2.61 -15.71 -1.99
CA GLY A 102 3.26 -14.49 -2.52
C GLY A 102 3.97 -14.77 -3.84
N TRP A 103 4.19 -13.73 -4.66
CA TRP A 103 5.14 -13.83 -5.77
C TRP A 103 6.55 -14.08 -5.22
N GLU A 104 7.38 -14.85 -5.98
CA GLU A 104 8.78 -15.01 -5.59
C GLU A 104 9.55 -13.69 -5.79
N HIS A 105 9.44 -13.10 -6.97
CA HIS A 105 9.95 -11.76 -7.24
C HIS A 105 9.49 -11.26 -8.62
N GLU A 106 8.80 -10.14 -8.68
CA GLU A 106 8.14 -9.63 -9.88
C GLU A 106 9.09 -9.34 -11.04
N GLN A 107 10.34 -8.92 -10.74
CA GLN A 107 11.34 -8.59 -11.75
C GLN A 107 12.31 -9.75 -12.05
N LYS A 108 12.70 -10.52 -11.02
CA LYS A 108 13.71 -11.59 -11.18
C LYS A 108 13.10 -12.92 -11.60
N ARG A 109 11.87 -13.19 -11.17
CA ARG A 109 11.08 -14.38 -11.47
C ARG A 109 9.63 -14.03 -11.79
N PRO A 110 9.36 -13.26 -12.88
CA PRO A 110 8.01 -12.81 -13.20
C PRO A 110 7.04 -13.98 -13.34
N GLY A 111 5.92 -13.91 -12.63
CA GLY A 111 4.87 -14.89 -12.69
C GLY A 111 5.12 -16.19 -11.91
N LEU A 112 6.22 -16.33 -11.16
CA LEU A 112 6.48 -17.46 -10.28
C LEU A 112 5.92 -17.19 -8.88
N ILE A 113 5.07 -18.09 -8.38
CA ILE A 113 4.48 -18.04 -7.04
C ILE A 113 5.36 -18.85 -6.10
N ALA A 114 5.84 -18.20 -5.02
CA ALA A 114 6.64 -18.85 -4.00
C ALA A 114 5.80 -19.80 -3.11
N THR A 115 6.41 -20.87 -2.63
CA THR A 115 5.82 -21.80 -1.66
C THR A 115 6.34 -21.63 -0.24
N GLY A 116 7.29 -20.72 -0.04
CA GLY A 116 7.90 -20.45 1.26
C GLY A 116 6.95 -19.92 2.33
N THR A 117 5.85 -19.27 1.90
CA THR A 117 4.75 -18.85 2.76
C THR A 117 3.42 -19.06 2.04
N MET A 118 2.58 -19.92 2.59
CA MET A 118 1.27 -20.26 2.02
C MET A 118 0.22 -20.44 3.12
N GLY A 119 -1.02 -20.03 2.84
CA GLY A 119 -2.18 -20.27 3.71
C GLY A 119 -3.31 -20.96 2.97
N PHE A 120 -3.82 -22.05 3.54
CA PHE A 120 -4.93 -22.82 2.96
C PHE A 120 -5.90 -23.32 4.04
N PRO A 121 -7.21 -23.44 3.75
CA PRO A 121 -8.11 -24.25 4.55
C PRO A 121 -7.81 -25.74 4.35
N PRO A 122 -8.16 -26.63 5.29
CA PRO A 122 -8.01 -28.06 5.10
C PRO A 122 -8.84 -28.55 3.92
N ASN A 123 -8.38 -29.62 3.28
CA ASN A 123 -9.04 -30.22 2.12
C ASN A 123 -9.20 -29.27 0.91
N HIS A 124 -8.33 -28.28 0.77
CA HIS A 124 -8.42 -27.32 -0.32
C HIS A 124 -8.22 -28.01 -1.70
N PRO A 125 -9.08 -27.75 -2.70
CA PRO A 125 -9.02 -28.45 -3.99
C PRO A 125 -7.69 -28.28 -4.75
N LEU A 126 -7.08 -27.08 -4.72
CA LEU A 126 -5.76 -26.84 -5.33
C LEU A 126 -4.69 -27.74 -4.71
N VAL A 127 -4.69 -27.85 -3.37
CA VAL A 127 -3.72 -28.67 -2.63
C VAL A 127 -3.90 -30.14 -2.97
N LYS A 128 -5.15 -30.61 -3.09
CA LYS A 128 -5.48 -31.97 -3.55
C LYS A 128 -4.95 -32.21 -4.97
N GLU A 129 -5.21 -31.30 -5.88
CA GLU A 129 -4.73 -31.42 -7.28
C GLU A 129 -3.19 -31.47 -7.34
N ALA A 130 -2.49 -30.72 -6.50
CA ALA A 130 -1.03 -30.75 -6.40
C ALA A 130 -0.53 -32.13 -5.91
N ILE A 131 -1.15 -32.69 -4.87
CA ILE A 131 -0.83 -34.05 -4.36
C ILE A 131 -1.07 -35.10 -5.44
N GLU A 132 -2.23 -35.08 -6.10
CA GLU A 132 -2.54 -36.03 -7.18
C GLU A 132 -1.56 -35.92 -8.36
N TRP A 133 -1.16 -34.70 -8.70
CA TRP A 133 -0.12 -34.50 -9.71
C TRP A 133 1.22 -35.13 -9.28
N ILE A 134 1.64 -34.94 -8.04
CA ILE A 134 2.89 -35.51 -7.49
C ILE A 134 2.83 -37.04 -7.51
N LYS A 135 1.70 -37.67 -7.17
CA LYS A 135 1.53 -39.13 -7.16
C LYS A 135 1.82 -39.74 -8.52
N VAL A 136 1.34 -39.15 -9.60
CA VAL A 136 1.39 -39.72 -10.94
C VAL A 136 2.62 -39.31 -11.75
N ASN A 137 3.29 -38.22 -11.40
CA ASN A 137 4.42 -37.73 -12.17
C ASN A 137 5.76 -38.12 -11.54
N CYS A 138 6.76 -38.32 -12.38
CA CYS A 138 8.13 -38.52 -11.94
C CYS A 138 8.72 -37.19 -11.41
N VAL A 139 9.34 -37.25 -10.25
CA VAL A 139 9.98 -36.09 -9.60
C VAL A 139 11.50 -36.24 -9.49
N ASN A 140 12.06 -37.34 -9.99
CA ASN A 140 13.48 -37.60 -9.97
C ASN A 140 14.24 -36.69 -10.95
N TYR A 141 15.21 -35.92 -10.46
CA TYR A 141 16.00 -34.97 -11.25
C TYR A 141 16.73 -35.62 -12.42
N GLU A 142 17.33 -36.83 -12.24
CA GLU A 142 18.10 -37.48 -13.30
C GLU A 142 17.24 -37.84 -14.51
N LYS A 143 15.96 -38.18 -14.26
CA LYS A 143 14.99 -38.53 -15.31
C LYS A 143 14.32 -37.31 -15.93
N THR A 144 13.95 -36.31 -15.13
CA THR A 144 13.15 -35.16 -15.57
C THR A 144 13.99 -33.94 -15.95
N ARG A 145 15.21 -33.81 -15.43
CA ARG A 145 16.05 -32.62 -15.48
C ARG A 145 15.39 -31.39 -14.87
N GLN A 146 14.37 -31.56 -14.02
CA GLN A 146 13.70 -30.53 -13.30
C GLN A 146 14.11 -30.54 -11.84
N MET A 147 14.56 -29.39 -11.33
CA MET A 147 14.84 -29.21 -9.91
C MET A 147 13.55 -29.24 -9.09
N ALA A 148 13.65 -29.47 -7.78
CA ALA A 148 12.50 -29.54 -6.89
C ALA A 148 11.57 -28.33 -6.99
N TRP A 149 12.15 -27.11 -7.03
CA TRP A 149 11.35 -25.89 -7.15
C TRP A 149 10.52 -25.83 -8.45
N GLN A 150 10.96 -26.48 -9.53
CA GLN A 150 10.24 -26.53 -10.81
C GLN A 150 9.14 -27.61 -10.80
N SER A 151 9.37 -28.72 -10.12
CA SER A 151 8.49 -29.91 -10.16
C SER A 151 7.46 -29.91 -9.04
N VAL A 152 7.85 -29.81 -7.76
CA VAL A 152 6.99 -30.03 -6.59
C VAL A 152 6.76 -28.79 -5.73
N GLY A 153 7.58 -27.73 -5.89
CA GLY A 153 7.50 -26.47 -5.17
C GLY A 153 6.82 -25.34 -5.95
N PRO A 154 7.45 -24.15 -6.03
CA PRO A 154 6.91 -22.95 -6.70
C PRO A 154 6.36 -23.18 -8.09
N GLY A 155 7.07 -23.97 -8.92
CA GLY A 155 6.63 -24.31 -10.27
C GLY A 155 5.31 -25.08 -10.31
N LEU A 156 5.07 -25.98 -9.36
CA LEU A 156 3.81 -26.73 -9.25
C LEU A 156 2.66 -25.80 -8.86
N LEU A 157 2.84 -24.99 -7.82
CA LEU A 157 1.83 -24.02 -7.38
C LEU A 157 1.45 -23.07 -8.52
N THR A 158 2.45 -22.54 -9.22
CA THR A 158 2.24 -21.62 -10.36
C THR A 158 1.44 -22.29 -11.48
N ARG A 159 1.74 -23.57 -11.83
CA ARG A 159 0.96 -24.31 -12.82
C ARG A 159 -0.49 -24.47 -12.39
N MET A 160 -0.74 -24.86 -11.13
CA MET A 160 -2.11 -25.04 -10.62
C MET A 160 -2.89 -23.72 -10.65
N TYR A 161 -2.28 -22.63 -10.22
CA TYR A 161 -2.89 -21.29 -10.24
C TYR A 161 -3.22 -20.82 -11.66
N ASN A 162 -2.30 -21.03 -12.62
CA ASN A 162 -2.47 -20.62 -14.02
C ASN A 162 -3.55 -21.39 -14.78
N THR A 163 -4.09 -22.48 -14.22
CA THR A 163 -5.28 -23.15 -14.80
C THR A 163 -6.51 -22.23 -14.78
N GLY A 164 -6.49 -21.17 -13.98
CA GLY A 164 -7.62 -20.24 -13.80
C GLY A 164 -8.77 -20.78 -12.94
N LYS A 165 -8.65 -22.02 -12.40
CA LYS A 165 -9.66 -22.62 -11.52
C LYS A 165 -9.72 -21.99 -10.12
N TYR A 166 -8.61 -21.41 -9.66
CA TYR A 166 -8.39 -20.95 -8.27
C TYR A 166 -8.19 -19.45 -8.18
N LYS A 167 -9.02 -18.67 -8.88
CA LYS A 167 -8.94 -17.19 -8.95
C LYS A 167 -9.19 -16.50 -7.61
N GLU A 168 -9.81 -17.19 -6.66
CA GLU A 168 -10.02 -16.68 -5.30
C GLU A 168 -8.78 -16.75 -4.40
N MET A 169 -7.72 -17.43 -4.84
CA MET A 169 -6.45 -17.42 -4.14
C MET A 169 -5.79 -16.04 -4.25
N THR A 170 -5.45 -15.45 -3.13
CA THR A 170 -4.76 -14.16 -3.07
C THR A 170 -3.28 -14.36 -3.25
N ILE A 171 -2.69 -13.73 -4.28
CA ILE A 171 -1.24 -13.71 -4.47
C ILE A 171 -0.71 -12.35 -4.05
N PHE A 172 0.05 -12.35 -2.96
CA PHE A 172 0.65 -11.14 -2.41
C PHE A 172 1.88 -10.69 -3.20
N PRO A 173 2.20 -9.40 -3.25
CA PRO A 173 3.48 -8.92 -3.76
C PRO A 173 4.65 -9.59 -3.02
N SER A 174 5.77 -9.80 -3.71
CA SER A 174 6.92 -10.53 -3.13
C SER A 174 7.44 -9.92 -1.84
N TYR A 175 7.47 -8.59 -1.73
CA TYR A 175 7.93 -7.92 -0.52
C TYR A 175 7.18 -8.33 0.74
N THR A 176 5.94 -8.83 0.62
CA THR A 176 5.12 -9.24 1.77
C THR A 176 5.76 -10.38 2.57
N PHE A 177 6.44 -11.31 1.88
CA PHE A 177 7.05 -12.48 2.50
C PHE A 177 8.52 -12.67 2.11
N LEU A 178 8.96 -12.07 1.00
CA LEU A 178 10.29 -12.21 0.41
C LEU A 178 10.84 -10.85 -0.02
N PRO A 179 11.03 -9.91 0.92
CA PRO A 179 11.45 -8.54 0.60
C PRO A 179 12.81 -8.46 -0.08
N ILE A 180 13.69 -9.45 0.16
CA ILE A 180 14.98 -9.58 -0.51
C ILE A 180 15.04 -10.93 -1.21
N HIS A 181 15.22 -10.89 -2.52
CA HIS A 181 15.42 -12.09 -3.32
C HIS A 181 16.79 -12.72 -3.07
N CYS A 182 16.96 -14.03 -3.31
CA CYS A 182 18.22 -14.75 -3.12
C CYS A 182 19.41 -14.14 -3.89
N THR A 183 19.18 -13.32 -4.90
CA THR A 183 20.21 -12.57 -5.62
C THR A 183 20.61 -11.25 -4.95
N GLY A 184 20.09 -10.95 -3.76
CA GLY A 184 20.33 -9.70 -3.05
C GLY A 184 19.51 -8.50 -3.56
N VAL A 185 18.63 -8.70 -4.53
CA VAL A 185 17.77 -7.62 -5.03
C VAL A 185 16.61 -7.42 -4.08
N GLU A 186 16.51 -6.22 -3.53
CA GLU A 186 15.42 -5.77 -2.68
C GLU A 186 14.26 -5.26 -3.54
N TYR A 187 13.05 -5.73 -3.26
CA TYR A 187 11.83 -5.17 -3.80
C TYR A 187 11.20 -4.22 -2.79
N LYS A 188 11.29 -2.93 -3.08
CA LYS A 188 10.71 -1.86 -2.24
C LYS A 188 9.24 -1.69 -2.59
N GLY A 189 8.41 -2.58 -2.07
CA GLY A 189 6.96 -2.45 -2.16
C GLY A 189 6.40 -1.60 -1.02
N HIS A 190 5.13 -1.24 -1.16
CA HIS A 190 4.40 -0.48 -0.15
C HIS A 190 3.41 -1.42 0.53
N GLY A 191 3.65 -1.79 1.78
CA GLY A 191 2.75 -2.67 2.53
C GLY A 191 3.46 -3.40 3.67
N LYS A 192 2.66 -4.08 4.48
CA LYS A 192 3.15 -4.86 5.62
C LYS A 192 4.03 -6.01 5.14
N ILE A 193 5.17 -6.20 5.82
CA ILE A 193 6.04 -7.35 5.62
C ILE A 193 5.86 -8.29 6.81
N TYR A 194 5.42 -9.51 6.51
CA TYR A 194 5.21 -10.51 7.53
C TYR A 194 6.43 -11.39 7.75
N ALA A 195 7.23 -11.58 6.69
CA ALA A 195 8.35 -12.51 6.71
C ALA A 195 9.59 -11.96 6.03
N TYR A 196 10.74 -12.43 6.49
CA TYR A 196 12.02 -12.33 5.81
C TYR A 196 12.57 -13.75 5.60
N GLN A 197 13.12 -14.03 4.42
CA GLN A 197 13.65 -15.33 4.04
C GLN A 197 15.18 -15.28 3.94
N GLU A 198 15.87 -16.18 4.62
CA GLU A 198 17.35 -16.27 4.59
C GLU A 198 17.91 -17.05 3.40
N TRP A 199 17.05 -17.73 2.64
CA TRP A 199 17.44 -18.53 1.48
C TRP A 199 18.50 -19.59 1.82
N GLY A 200 18.34 -20.27 2.95
CA GLY A 200 19.32 -21.15 3.56
C GLY A 200 19.84 -22.28 2.67
N SER A 201 18.97 -22.86 1.85
CA SER A 201 19.33 -23.89 0.86
C SER A 201 20.17 -23.30 -0.27
N THR A 202 19.78 -22.13 -0.77
CA THR A 202 20.45 -21.43 -1.89
C THR A 202 21.83 -20.92 -1.48
N HIS A 203 21.93 -20.31 -0.31
CA HIS A 203 23.17 -19.72 0.22
C HIS A 203 24.03 -20.73 1.02
N LYS A 204 23.54 -21.98 1.19
CA LYS A 204 24.19 -23.01 2.02
C LYS A 204 24.52 -22.53 3.44
N SER A 205 23.61 -21.75 4.02
CA SER A 205 23.84 -21.02 5.28
C SER A 205 23.20 -21.67 6.53
N TYR A 206 22.51 -22.78 6.42
CA TYR A 206 21.81 -23.45 7.53
C TYR A 206 22.72 -23.70 8.76
N ASP A 207 23.98 -24.11 8.54
CA ASP A 207 24.91 -24.40 9.63
C ASP A 207 25.28 -23.16 10.49
N ARG A 208 25.05 -21.96 9.93
CA ARG A 208 25.37 -20.68 10.58
C ARG A 208 24.15 -19.95 11.15
N MET A 209 22.92 -20.34 10.77
CA MET A 209 21.72 -19.59 11.11
C MET A 209 21.48 -19.42 12.59
N ASN A 210 21.76 -20.44 13.42
CA ASN A 210 21.60 -20.33 14.88
C ASN A 210 22.60 -19.37 15.54
N GLY A 211 23.71 -19.06 14.86
CA GLY A 211 24.70 -18.09 15.32
C GLY A 211 24.55 -16.71 14.67
N MET A 212 23.65 -16.57 13.70
CA MET A 212 23.39 -15.27 13.07
C MET A 212 22.56 -14.40 14.01
N SER A 213 22.95 -13.13 14.13
CA SER A 213 22.04 -12.13 14.68
C SER A 213 20.81 -12.07 13.77
N LEU A 214 19.62 -12.22 14.34
CA LEU A 214 18.40 -11.96 13.59
C LEU A 214 18.51 -10.54 13.03
N PRO A 215 18.10 -10.27 11.78
CA PRO A 215 18.18 -8.94 11.21
C PRO A 215 17.49 -7.98 12.17
N VAL A 216 18.32 -7.18 12.86
CA VAL A 216 17.83 -6.12 13.74
C VAL A 216 17.27 -5.08 12.81
N GLN A 217 15.97 -5.04 12.79
CA GLN A 217 15.20 -3.96 12.20
C GLN A 217 15.28 -3.85 10.66
N PHE A 218 14.40 -4.57 9.99
CA PHE A 218 13.60 -3.82 9.04
C PHE A 218 12.82 -2.82 9.90
N GLN A 219 13.39 -1.64 10.15
CA GLN A 219 12.62 -0.51 10.67
C GLN A 219 11.70 -0.07 9.54
N TYR A 220 10.56 -0.73 9.47
CA TYR A 220 9.44 -0.08 8.83
C TYR A 220 9.07 1.09 9.72
N PRO A 221 8.91 2.29 9.15
CA PRO A 221 8.15 3.29 9.86
C PRO A 221 6.85 2.58 10.25
N SER A 222 6.57 2.55 11.54
CA SER A 222 5.38 1.89 12.08
C SER A 222 4.18 2.22 11.22
N LEU A 223 3.32 1.23 10.94
CA LEU A 223 1.98 1.42 10.35
C LEU A 223 1.09 2.37 11.18
N ASP A 224 1.67 3.04 12.17
CA ASP A 224 0.99 3.91 13.12
C ASP A 224 0.54 5.24 12.51
N LYS A 225 0.79 5.47 11.22
CA LYS A 225 0.41 6.72 10.56
C LYS A 225 -0.72 6.48 9.59
N SER A 226 -1.86 7.03 9.98
CA SER A 226 -3.03 7.10 9.13
C SER A 226 -3.17 8.51 8.58
N VAL A 227 -3.51 8.63 7.30
CA VAL A 227 -3.75 9.90 6.62
C VAL A 227 -5.09 9.87 5.89
N SER A 228 -5.76 11.00 5.83
CA SER A 228 -6.91 11.18 4.95
C SER A 228 -6.49 11.95 3.71
N ILE A 229 -6.78 11.41 2.52
CA ILE A 229 -6.60 12.10 1.25
C ILE A 229 -7.95 12.68 0.85
N LEU A 230 -8.07 14.00 0.87
CA LEU A 230 -9.29 14.69 0.54
C LEU A 230 -9.31 15.09 -0.93
N VAL A 231 -10.24 14.54 -1.69
CA VAL A 231 -10.41 14.78 -3.13
C VAL A 231 -11.82 15.28 -3.41
N SER A 232 -11.93 16.33 -4.20
CA SER A 232 -13.19 16.79 -4.78
C SER A 232 -13.16 16.65 -6.30
N SER A 233 -14.32 16.40 -6.92
CA SER A 233 -14.42 16.31 -8.39
C SER A 233 -15.76 16.83 -8.91
N LEU A 234 -15.71 17.41 -10.10
CA LEU A 234 -16.90 17.82 -10.89
C LEU A 234 -16.61 17.56 -12.36
N ASN A 235 -17.27 16.58 -12.95
CA ASN A 235 -17.13 16.20 -14.38
C ASN A 235 -15.68 15.99 -14.83
N THR A 236 -14.82 15.44 -13.95
CA THR A 236 -13.41 15.19 -14.26
C THR A 236 -13.29 14.08 -15.29
N LYS A 237 -12.47 14.28 -16.33
CA LYS A 237 -12.21 13.29 -17.39
C LYS A 237 -11.70 11.97 -16.79
N ALA A 238 -12.19 10.83 -17.31
CA ALA A 238 -11.81 9.49 -16.83
C ALA A 238 -10.29 9.26 -16.84
N LEU A 239 -9.57 9.77 -17.86
CA LEU A 239 -8.13 9.68 -17.94
C LEU A 239 -7.44 10.39 -16.77
N TYR A 240 -7.91 11.57 -16.38
CA TYR A 240 -7.35 12.32 -15.26
C TYR A 240 -7.61 11.64 -13.93
N LEU A 241 -8.87 11.15 -13.73
CA LEU A 241 -9.24 10.33 -12.57
C LEU A 241 -8.32 9.11 -12.42
N GLN A 242 -8.04 8.40 -13.52
CA GLN A 242 -7.15 7.25 -13.50
C GLN A 242 -5.73 7.63 -13.08
N GLN A 243 -5.17 8.68 -13.68
CA GLN A 243 -3.82 9.15 -13.37
C GLN A 243 -3.71 9.67 -11.92
N CYS A 244 -4.74 10.35 -11.43
CA CYS A 244 -4.83 10.77 -10.04
C CYS A 244 -4.81 9.55 -9.10
N LEU A 245 -5.70 8.59 -9.30
CA LEU A 245 -5.78 7.37 -8.48
C LEU A 245 -4.49 6.55 -8.55
N ASP A 246 -3.91 6.38 -9.74
CA ASP A 246 -2.64 5.67 -9.91
C ASP A 246 -1.51 6.37 -9.14
N SER A 247 -1.49 7.70 -9.12
CA SER A 247 -0.49 8.47 -8.37
C SER A 247 -0.64 8.31 -6.86
N ILE A 248 -1.87 8.19 -6.35
CA ILE A 248 -2.15 7.90 -4.94
C ILE A 248 -1.72 6.45 -4.61
N LYS A 249 -2.00 5.51 -5.49
CA LYS A 249 -1.61 4.11 -5.32
C LYS A 249 -0.10 3.90 -5.24
N HIS A 250 0.68 4.71 -5.94
CA HIS A 250 2.14 4.60 -6.02
C HIS A 250 2.89 5.54 -5.06
N GLN A 251 2.24 5.98 -3.97
CA GLN A 251 2.93 6.76 -2.95
C GLN A 251 3.94 5.90 -2.17
N GLU A 252 5.10 6.50 -1.90
CA GLU A 252 6.15 5.91 -1.07
C GLU A 252 5.79 5.96 0.41
N GLY A 253 6.24 4.96 1.16
CA GLY A 253 5.96 4.83 2.60
C GLY A 253 4.81 3.88 2.89
N LEU A 254 4.59 3.60 4.18
CA LEU A 254 3.51 2.75 4.68
C LEU A 254 2.50 3.61 5.43
N PHE A 255 1.32 3.76 4.84
CA PHE A 255 0.23 4.56 5.43
C PHE A 255 -1.08 3.79 5.37
N HIS A 256 -1.88 3.89 6.44
CA HIS A 256 -3.32 3.66 6.32
C HIS A 256 -3.91 4.89 5.64
N MET A 257 -4.30 4.75 4.39
CA MET A 257 -4.91 5.84 3.62
C MET A 257 -6.43 5.75 3.68
N GLU A 258 -7.06 6.81 4.13
CA GLU A 258 -8.48 7.04 3.93
C GLU A 258 -8.63 8.00 2.77
N ILE A 259 -9.30 7.61 1.69
CA ILE A 259 -9.64 8.52 0.60
C ILE A 259 -11.06 9.03 0.81
N VAL A 260 -11.19 10.29 1.18
CA VAL A 260 -12.46 10.98 1.24
C VAL A 260 -12.69 11.67 -0.10
N TRP A 261 -13.55 11.07 -0.93
CA TRP A 261 -13.86 11.59 -2.26
C TRP A 261 -15.26 12.15 -2.32
N ILE A 262 -15.38 13.44 -2.63
CA ILE A 262 -16.67 14.10 -2.76
C ILE A 262 -16.91 14.52 -4.21
N ASN A 263 -17.96 13.97 -4.79
CA ASN A 263 -18.47 14.36 -6.10
C ASN A 263 -19.41 15.55 -5.94
N ASP A 264 -19.03 16.69 -6.49
CA ASP A 264 -19.80 17.94 -6.38
C ASP A 264 -20.91 18.05 -7.42
N GLY A 265 -21.69 16.98 -7.59
CA GLY A 265 -22.84 16.96 -8.48
C GLY A 265 -22.46 16.81 -9.96
N SER A 266 -21.50 15.95 -10.29
CA SER A 266 -21.21 15.56 -11.66
C SER A 266 -22.43 14.94 -12.34
N ASP A 267 -22.48 15.02 -13.67
CA ASP A 267 -23.51 14.32 -14.44
C ASP A 267 -23.47 12.79 -14.25
N ALA A 268 -24.52 12.12 -14.70
CA ALA A 268 -24.69 10.68 -14.48
C ALA A 268 -23.58 9.83 -15.10
N ILE A 269 -23.01 10.24 -16.22
CA ILE A 269 -21.94 9.50 -16.92
C ILE A 269 -20.65 9.60 -16.10
N HIS A 270 -20.22 10.80 -15.74
CA HIS A 270 -19.02 11.02 -14.95
C HIS A 270 -19.14 10.38 -13.55
N THR A 271 -20.32 10.47 -12.92
CA THR A 271 -20.61 9.84 -11.64
C THR A 271 -20.47 8.31 -11.69
N THR A 272 -21.02 7.69 -12.75
CA THR A 272 -20.93 6.22 -12.94
C THR A 272 -19.50 5.77 -13.16
N ILE A 273 -18.73 6.49 -13.96
CA ILE A 273 -17.32 6.21 -14.22
C ILE A 273 -16.53 6.32 -12.91
N LEU A 274 -16.70 7.42 -12.18
CA LEU A 274 -16.00 7.67 -10.93
C LEU A 274 -16.27 6.57 -9.88
N LYS A 275 -17.54 6.21 -9.65
CA LYS A 275 -17.89 5.13 -8.70
C LYS A 275 -17.20 3.82 -9.04
N ARG A 276 -17.25 3.41 -10.32
CA ARG A 276 -16.60 2.19 -10.79
C ARG A 276 -15.07 2.23 -10.56
N MET A 277 -14.43 3.37 -10.82
CA MET A 277 -13.00 3.53 -10.63
C MET A 277 -12.62 3.47 -9.16
N LEU A 278 -13.40 4.11 -8.26
CA LEU A 278 -13.16 4.07 -6.82
C LEU A 278 -13.37 2.66 -6.24
N GLU A 279 -14.41 1.94 -6.66
CA GLU A 279 -14.61 0.54 -6.26
C GLU A 279 -13.46 -0.37 -6.72
N GLN A 280 -12.98 -0.17 -7.94
CA GLN A 280 -11.82 -0.91 -8.45
C GLN A 280 -10.54 -0.55 -7.71
N PHE A 281 -10.35 0.73 -7.39
CA PHE A 281 -9.21 1.21 -6.64
C PHE A 281 -9.18 0.60 -5.23
N GLU A 282 -10.28 0.62 -4.50
CA GLU A 282 -10.39 0.03 -3.15
C GLU A 282 -10.09 -1.48 -3.16
N LYS A 283 -10.61 -2.21 -4.17
CA LYS A 283 -10.33 -3.66 -4.33
C LYS A 283 -8.88 -3.99 -4.65
N THR A 284 -8.14 -3.06 -5.27
CA THR A 284 -6.76 -3.30 -5.74
C THR A 284 -5.69 -2.61 -4.91
N THR A 285 -6.09 -1.79 -3.93
CA THR A 285 -5.17 -1.00 -3.10
C THR A 285 -5.33 -1.39 -1.64
N ARG A 286 -4.25 -1.89 -1.04
CA ARG A 286 -4.26 -2.33 0.37
C ARG A 286 -4.11 -1.15 1.31
N PHE A 287 -4.59 -1.32 2.54
CA PHE A 287 -4.56 -0.31 3.60
C PHE A 287 -5.25 1.00 3.18
N THR A 288 -6.17 0.93 2.22
CA THR A 288 -6.91 2.09 1.74
C THR A 288 -8.39 1.85 1.88
N THR A 289 -9.07 2.77 2.56
CA THR A 289 -10.53 2.83 2.65
C THR A 289 -11.03 3.98 1.80
N VAL A 290 -12.07 3.77 1.02
CA VAL A 290 -12.69 4.81 0.20
C VAL A 290 -14.02 5.24 0.80
N VAL A 291 -14.11 6.49 1.20
CA VAL A 291 -15.32 7.15 1.68
C VAL A 291 -15.84 8.05 0.57
N TYR A 292 -16.81 7.57 -0.19
CA TYR A 292 -17.41 8.31 -1.29
C TYR A 292 -18.72 9.00 -0.88
N ARG A 293 -18.89 10.26 -1.31
CA ARG A 293 -20.14 11.01 -1.14
C ARG A 293 -20.45 11.86 -2.37
N GLU A 294 -21.75 12.11 -2.60
CA GLU A 294 -22.24 13.04 -3.62
C GLU A 294 -22.91 14.23 -2.95
N ASN A 295 -22.75 15.39 -3.55
CA ASN A 295 -23.58 16.54 -3.27
C ASN A 295 -24.85 16.50 -4.16
N ASP A 296 -25.93 17.04 -3.64
CA ASP A 296 -27.15 17.24 -4.43
C ASP A 296 -26.95 18.45 -5.38
N GLY A 297 -26.37 18.18 -6.53
CA GLY A 297 -25.93 19.16 -7.51
C GLY A 297 -24.64 19.88 -7.11
N ASN A 298 -24.16 20.75 -7.97
CA ASN A 298 -22.96 21.56 -7.77
C ASN A 298 -23.19 22.60 -6.65
N LYS A 299 -22.51 22.42 -5.52
CA LYS A 299 -22.53 23.33 -4.36
C LYS A 299 -21.34 24.27 -4.31
N GLY A 300 -20.33 24.02 -5.13
CA GLY A 300 -19.07 24.73 -5.14
C GLY A 300 -17.99 24.09 -4.26
N ILE A 301 -16.74 24.38 -4.62
CA ILE A 301 -15.59 23.71 -4.02
C ILE A 301 -15.43 24.02 -2.51
N GLY A 302 -15.72 25.26 -2.07
CA GLY A 302 -15.68 25.64 -0.66
C GLY A 302 -16.62 24.78 0.20
N PHE A 303 -17.89 24.61 -0.20
CA PHE A 303 -18.84 23.73 0.47
C PHE A 303 -18.36 22.25 0.46
N THR A 304 -17.87 21.81 -0.69
CA THR A 304 -17.45 20.43 -0.89
C THR A 304 -16.25 20.07 -0.02
N LEU A 305 -15.26 20.96 0.05
CA LEU A 305 -14.08 20.75 0.91
C LEU A 305 -14.41 20.92 2.41
N ASN A 306 -15.29 21.86 2.76
CA ASN A 306 -15.77 22.01 4.15
C ASN A 306 -16.37 20.69 4.63
N ARG A 307 -17.31 20.13 3.87
CA ARG A 307 -17.90 18.82 4.14
C ARG A 307 -16.83 17.72 4.23
N GLY A 308 -15.84 17.72 3.33
CA GLY A 308 -14.78 16.75 3.27
C GLY A 308 -13.87 16.76 4.49
N ILE A 309 -13.50 17.91 5.01
CA ILE A 309 -12.72 18.06 6.25
C ILE A 309 -13.42 17.39 7.42
N HIS A 310 -14.74 17.59 7.56
CA HIS A 310 -15.52 16.95 8.63
C HIS A 310 -15.53 15.43 8.50
N MET A 311 -15.57 14.91 7.27
CA MET A 311 -15.64 13.47 6.98
C MET A 311 -14.29 12.75 7.12
N CYS A 312 -13.17 13.44 7.02
CA CYS A 312 -11.85 12.85 7.27
C CYS A 312 -11.74 12.36 8.72
N ASN A 313 -11.30 11.11 8.93
CA ASN A 313 -11.14 10.56 10.28
C ASN A 313 -9.75 10.79 10.86
N ASN A 314 -8.75 11.08 10.02
CA ASN A 314 -7.36 11.24 10.44
C ASN A 314 -7.02 12.69 10.72
N GLU A 315 -6.05 12.90 11.63
CA GLU A 315 -5.55 14.23 11.97
C GLU A 315 -4.74 14.85 10.82
N ILE A 316 -4.01 14.04 10.04
CA ILE A 316 -3.28 14.51 8.87
C ILE A 316 -4.16 14.36 7.62
N ILE A 317 -4.45 15.48 6.99
CA ILE A 317 -5.23 15.55 5.76
C ILE A 317 -4.34 16.03 4.61
N ILE A 318 -4.27 15.23 3.56
CA ILE A 318 -3.59 15.55 2.30
C ILE A 318 -4.65 15.97 1.28
N LYS A 319 -4.63 17.22 0.85
CA LYS A 319 -5.54 17.69 -0.20
C LYS A 319 -5.02 17.26 -1.57
N MET A 320 -5.91 16.87 -2.46
CA MET A 320 -5.60 16.48 -3.84
C MET A 320 -6.68 16.92 -4.80
N ASP A 321 -6.30 17.44 -5.97
CA ASP A 321 -7.22 17.69 -7.08
C ASP A 321 -7.35 16.44 -7.96
N SER A 322 -8.57 16.20 -8.45
CA SER A 322 -8.91 14.98 -9.19
C SER A 322 -8.31 14.89 -10.60
N ASP A 323 -7.69 15.95 -11.08
CA ASP A 323 -7.06 16.09 -12.40
C ASP A 323 -5.52 16.20 -12.36
N ASP A 324 -4.94 16.19 -11.15
CA ASP A 324 -3.51 16.29 -10.91
C ASP A 324 -2.84 14.93 -10.66
N ILE A 325 -1.50 14.92 -10.53
CA ILE A 325 -0.69 13.71 -10.30
C ILE A 325 0.27 13.96 -9.14
N MET A 326 0.13 13.21 -8.05
CA MET A 326 1.08 13.25 -6.93
C MET A 326 2.46 12.73 -7.33
N VAL A 327 3.52 13.39 -6.84
CA VAL A 327 4.87 12.83 -6.87
C VAL A 327 4.95 11.66 -5.86
N PRO A 328 5.61 10.54 -6.17
CA PRO A 328 5.61 9.35 -5.31
C PRO A 328 6.02 9.59 -3.85
N SER A 329 6.96 10.50 -3.60
CA SER A 329 7.44 10.81 -2.25
C SER A 329 6.61 11.84 -1.46
N ARG A 330 5.48 12.31 -2.02
CA ARG A 330 4.73 13.45 -1.42
C ARG A 330 4.22 13.13 -0.03
N ILE A 331 3.44 12.06 0.12
CA ILE A 331 2.83 11.72 1.42
C ILE A 331 3.92 11.48 2.46
N GLN A 332 4.94 10.69 2.12
CA GLN A 332 6.03 10.38 3.03
C GLN A 332 6.75 11.64 3.54
N LYS A 333 7.09 12.57 2.63
CA LYS A 333 7.78 13.81 3.00
C LYS A 333 6.92 14.72 3.87
N GLN A 334 5.65 14.95 3.47
CA GLN A 334 4.76 15.85 4.19
C GLN A 334 4.41 15.28 5.58
N VAL A 335 4.09 13.99 5.69
CA VAL A 335 3.78 13.34 6.96
C VAL A 335 5.00 13.37 7.89
N LYS A 336 6.18 12.97 7.38
CA LYS A 336 7.42 13.03 8.18
C LYS A 336 7.69 14.43 8.71
N TYR A 337 7.58 15.45 7.85
CA TYR A 337 7.80 16.83 8.25
C TYR A 337 6.81 17.28 9.34
N MET A 338 5.51 16.99 9.14
CA MET A 338 4.48 17.32 10.11
C MET A 338 4.70 16.63 11.46
N ASP A 339 5.20 15.40 11.46
CA ASP A 339 5.51 14.66 12.69
C ASP A 339 6.70 15.23 13.46
N GLU A 340 7.76 15.59 12.74
CA GLU A 340 8.96 16.15 13.33
C GLU A 340 8.74 17.61 13.80
N ASN A 341 7.71 18.28 13.25
CA ASN A 341 7.42 19.69 13.50
C ASN A 341 5.97 19.89 13.99
N GLN A 342 5.68 19.46 15.23
CA GLN A 342 4.32 19.46 15.79
C GLN A 342 3.67 20.87 15.89
N HIS A 343 4.48 21.92 15.91
CA HIS A 343 4.03 23.32 15.90
C HIS A 343 3.50 23.75 14.52
N VAL A 344 3.95 23.11 13.42
CA VAL A 344 3.46 23.41 12.07
C VAL A 344 2.07 22.80 11.89
N LYS A 345 1.11 23.61 11.45
CA LYS A 345 -0.31 23.21 11.29
C LYS A 345 -0.70 23.01 9.84
N ILE A 346 0.05 23.61 8.93
CA ILE A 346 -0.14 23.50 7.49
C ILE A 346 1.22 23.52 6.80
N CYS A 347 1.42 22.65 5.82
CA CYS A 347 2.52 22.74 4.89
C CYS A 347 2.04 22.53 3.45
N GLY A 348 2.74 23.16 2.51
CA GLY A 348 2.54 23.00 1.07
C GLY A 348 3.83 22.61 0.37
N ALA A 349 3.80 22.61 -0.95
CA ALA A 349 4.96 22.34 -1.80
C ALA A 349 4.87 23.12 -3.11
N GLN A 350 5.95 23.04 -3.90
CA GLN A 350 5.89 23.54 -5.26
C GLN A 350 5.10 22.58 -6.14
N VAL A 351 4.61 23.09 -7.26
CA VAL A 351 4.02 22.30 -8.34
C VAL A 351 4.89 22.35 -9.59
N GLN A 352 4.97 21.23 -10.30
CA GLN A 352 5.47 21.20 -11.66
C GLN A 352 4.26 21.27 -12.60
N MET A 353 4.16 22.33 -13.40
CA MET A 353 3.02 22.49 -14.34
C MET A 353 3.29 21.74 -15.64
N PHE A 354 2.26 21.09 -16.18
CA PHE A 354 2.29 20.41 -17.46
C PHE A 354 0.95 20.53 -18.20
N ASP A 355 0.97 20.47 -19.52
CA ASP A 355 -0.26 20.48 -20.35
C ASP A 355 -0.71 19.06 -20.74
N ASP A 356 -1.85 18.94 -21.40
CA ASP A 356 -2.43 17.67 -21.87
C ASP A 356 -1.53 16.90 -22.87
N ASN A 357 -0.54 17.56 -23.48
CA ASN A 357 0.45 16.93 -24.34
C ASN A 357 1.70 16.48 -23.57
N GLY A 358 1.73 16.68 -22.24
CA GLY A 358 2.85 16.33 -21.37
C GLY A 358 4.00 17.35 -21.42
N ASN A 359 3.84 18.51 -22.07
CA ASN A 359 4.88 19.53 -22.12
C ASN A 359 5.04 20.21 -20.75
N ASN A 360 6.26 20.41 -20.32
CA ASN A 360 6.59 21.17 -19.13
C ASN A 360 6.25 22.65 -19.33
N ARG A 361 5.50 23.22 -18.37
CA ARG A 361 5.05 24.61 -18.38
C ARG A 361 5.63 25.44 -17.22
N GLY A 362 6.70 24.94 -16.59
CA GLY A 362 7.40 25.58 -15.49
C GLY A 362 6.96 25.06 -14.12
N ALA A 363 7.53 25.65 -13.09
CA ALA A 363 7.25 25.30 -11.69
C ALA A 363 6.92 26.54 -10.87
N SER A 364 6.12 26.37 -9.82
CA SER A 364 5.85 27.43 -8.84
C SER A 364 7.08 27.71 -7.95
N LYS A 365 7.06 28.85 -7.27
CA LYS A 365 8.11 29.24 -6.30
C LYS A 365 7.46 29.99 -5.14
N HIS A 366 6.98 29.26 -4.16
CA HIS A 366 6.44 29.82 -2.91
C HIS A 366 7.38 29.47 -1.76
N PRO A 367 8.09 30.44 -1.16
CA PRO A 367 8.88 30.20 0.05
C PRO A 367 7.97 29.90 1.24
N SER A 368 8.52 29.30 2.28
CA SER A 368 7.85 29.27 3.59
C SER A 368 7.63 30.68 4.10
N ILE A 369 6.57 30.91 4.87
CA ILE A 369 6.17 32.26 5.25
C ILE A 369 5.58 32.31 6.67
N SER A 370 5.95 33.36 7.42
CA SER A 370 5.33 33.70 8.67
C SER A 370 4.23 34.77 8.50
N TRP A 371 3.36 34.87 9.51
CA TRP A 371 2.33 35.90 9.51
C TRP A 371 2.92 37.34 9.45
N ASP A 372 4.05 37.56 10.13
CA ASP A 372 4.70 38.91 10.13
C ASP A 372 5.30 39.23 8.75
N GLU A 373 5.91 38.26 8.07
CA GLU A 373 6.40 38.48 6.71
C GLU A 373 5.25 38.73 5.73
N TYR A 374 4.13 38.03 5.87
CA TYR A 374 2.97 38.29 5.02
C TYR A 374 2.38 39.68 5.24
N LYS A 375 2.24 40.13 6.50
CA LYS A 375 1.76 41.48 6.82
C LYS A 375 2.66 42.57 6.24
N ALA A 376 3.96 42.36 6.17
CA ALA A 376 4.92 43.34 5.63
C ALA A 376 4.75 43.54 4.13
N LYS A 377 4.30 42.52 3.39
CA LYS A 377 4.04 42.55 1.94
C LYS A 377 2.80 41.75 1.59
N PRO A 378 1.60 42.19 1.95
CA PRO A 378 0.38 41.48 1.63
C PRO A 378 0.12 41.48 0.11
N ASN A 379 -0.86 40.72 -0.34
CA ASN A 379 -1.31 40.68 -1.72
C ASN A 379 -0.48 39.78 -2.68
N HIS A 380 0.05 38.65 -2.19
CA HIS A 380 0.62 37.61 -3.04
C HIS A 380 0.08 36.24 -2.64
N TRP A 381 0.12 35.30 -3.58
CA TRP A 381 -0.10 33.89 -3.32
C TRP A 381 1.14 33.33 -2.65
N PHE A 382 0.97 32.51 -1.63
CA PHE A 382 2.08 32.06 -0.79
C PHE A 382 2.14 30.53 -0.61
N ILE A 383 1.14 29.82 -1.16
CA ILE A 383 1.07 28.35 -1.11
C ILE A 383 0.28 27.86 -2.33
N ASN A 384 0.53 26.61 -2.76
CA ASN A 384 -0.27 25.96 -3.78
C ASN A 384 -1.31 25.05 -3.12
N HIS A 385 -2.56 25.45 -3.15
CA HIS A 385 -3.66 24.70 -2.52
C HIS A 385 -3.71 23.19 -2.86
N PRO A 386 -3.51 22.73 -4.11
CA PRO A 386 -3.51 21.29 -4.41
C PRO A 386 -2.37 20.51 -3.73
N THR A 387 -1.39 21.19 -3.12
CA THR A 387 -0.27 20.54 -2.43
C THR A 387 -0.39 20.51 -0.91
N VAL A 388 -1.42 21.13 -0.33
CA VAL A 388 -1.48 21.32 1.13
C VAL A 388 -1.65 20.03 1.90
N CYS A 389 -1.01 19.99 3.06
CA CYS A 389 -1.17 19.01 4.10
C CYS A 389 -1.55 19.72 5.38
N TYR A 390 -2.67 19.36 5.95
CA TYR A 390 -3.25 20.01 7.13
C TYR A 390 -3.22 19.10 8.37
N ARG A 391 -3.18 19.74 9.56
CA ARG A 391 -3.78 19.14 10.75
C ARG A 391 -5.28 19.45 10.75
N LYS A 392 -6.14 18.41 10.82
CA LYS A 392 -7.59 18.58 10.85
C LYS A 392 -8.04 19.51 11.97
N SER A 393 -7.51 19.31 13.17
CA SER A 393 -7.81 20.15 14.33
C SER A 393 -7.54 21.63 14.06
N ALA A 394 -6.44 21.96 13.38
CA ALA A 394 -6.08 23.33 13.07
C ALA A 394 -6.95 23.97 11.98
N VAL A 395 -7.41 23.20 10.99
CA VAL A 395 -8.41 23.66 10.00
C VAL A 395 -9.71 24.00 10.68
N LEU A 396 -10.17 23.14 11.59
CA LEU A 396 -11.42 23.37 12.33
C LEU A 396 -11.29 24.57 13.30
N GLU A 397 -10.17 24.71 13.97
CA GLU A 397 -9.86 25.88 14.83
C GLU A 397 -9.86 27.18 14.03
N ALA A 398 -9.33 27.17 12.82
CA ALA A 398 -9.37 28.30 11.91
C ALA A 398 -10.77 28.57 11.32
N GLY A 399 -11.77 27.71 11.53
CA GLY A 399 -13.15 27.89 11.09
C GLY A 399 -13.51 27.19 9.78
N ASN A 400 -12.64 26.30 9.26
CA ASN A 400 -12.84 25.52 8.03
C ASN A 400 -13.05 26.42 6.78
N TYR A 401 -13.41 25.83 5.62
CA TYR A 401 -13.66 26.61 4.38
C TYR A 401 -14.91 27.46 4.47
N ASP A 402 -14.84 28.70 3.98
CA ASP A 402 -16.02 29.57 3.84
C ASP A 402 -16.87 29.15 2.66
N GLU A 403 -18.00 28.54 2.94
CA GLU A 403 -18.96 28.04 1.94
C GLU A 403 -19.59 29.15 1.09
N THR A 404 -19.56 30.42 1.55
CA THR A 404 -20.15 31.55 0.84
C THR A 404 -19.32 32.01 -0.35
N LEU A 405 -18.01 31.69 -0.34
CA LEU A 405 -17.08 32.05 -1.42
C LEU A 405 -17.23 31.14 -2.65
N LYS A 406 -17.89 29.99 -2.52
CA LYS A 406 -18.13 29.00 -3.56
C LYS A 406 -16.87 28.56 -4.30
N GLN A 407 -16.50 29.22 -5.40
CA GLN A 407 -15.34 28.91 -6.27
C GLN A 407 -14.42 30.12 -6.45
N MET A 408 -14.38 31.02 -5.50
CA MET A 408 -13.62 32.27 -5.61
C MET A 408 -12.82 32.55 -4.35
N CYS A 409 -11.54 32.15 -4.37
CA CYS A 409 -10.58 32.41 -3.30
C CYS A 409 -10.91 31.75 -1.94
N GLU A 410 -11.71 30.70 -1.91
CA GLU A 410 -12.01 29.92 -0.71
C GLU A 410 -10.75 29.25 -0.13
N ASP A 411 -9.82 28.85 -1.00
CA ASP A 411 -8.52 28.32 -0.69
C ASP A 411 -7.62 29.38 -0.04
N PHE A 412 -7.48 30.52 -0.71
CA PHE A 412 -6.68 31.66 -0.21
C PHE A 412 -7.21 32.18 1.13
N GLU A 413 -8.52 32.25 1.29
CA GLU A 413 -9.17 32.73 2.50
C GLU A 413 -8.85 31.84 3.71
N LEU A 414 -9.04 30.52 3.58
CA LEU A 414 -8.71 29.56 4.63
C LEU A 414 -7.22 29.58 4.96
N GLU A 415 -6.36 29.55 3.94
CA GLU A 415 -4.91 29.50 4.12
C GLU A 415 -4.38 30.77 4.79
N LEU A 416 -4.94 31.94 4.44
CA LEU A 416 -4.58 33.21 5.09
C LEU A 416 -5.07 33.25 6.54
N ARG A 417 -6.26 32.75 6.83
CA ARG A 417 -6.78 32.59 8.19
C ARG A 417 -5.93 31.64 9.02
N MET A 418 -5.53 30.52 8.44
CA MET A 418 -4.61 29.57 9.09
C MET A 418 -3.25 30.19 9.36
N LEU A 419 -2.69 30.95 8.40
CA LEU A 419 -1.43 31.66 8.58
C LEU A 419 -1.55 32.69 9.72
N LYS A 420 -2.66 33.44 9.80
CA LYS A 420 -2.93 34.35 10.89
C LYS A 420 -3.04 33.65 12.25
N THR A 421 -3.80 32.59 12.31
CA THR A 421 -4.11 31.85 13.55
C THR A 421 -2.89 31.09 14.08
N HIS A 422 -2.11 30.46 13.19
CA HIS A 422 -1.03 29.54 13.57
C HIS A 422 0.38 30.11 13.33
N GLY A 423 0.50 31.27 12.72
CA GLY A 423 1.71 32.08 12.62
C GLY A 423 2.69 31.66 11.51
N TYR A 424 2.63 30.45 10.96
CA TYR A 424 3.62 29.97 10.02
C TYR A 424 3.07 28.91 9.07
N ILE A 425 3.52 28.99 7.79
CA ILE A 425 3.30 27.96 6.75
C ILE A 425 4.64 27.53 6.19
N TYR A 426 4.87 26.21 6.15
CA TYR A 426 6.04 25.65 5.51
C TYR A 426 5.73 25.25 4.07
N ASN A 427 6.60 25.58 3.13
CA ASN A 427 6.56 25.10 1.75
C ASN A 427 7.81 24.31 1.41
N PHE A 428 7.65 23.05 1.00
CA PHE A 428 8.75 22.27 0.46
C PHE A 428 9.32 22.98 -0.78
N PRO A 429 10.65 23.09 -0.91
CA PRO A 429 11.27 23.79 -2.04
C PRO A 429 11.15 23.04 -3.36
N GLU A 430 10.96 21.72 -3.31
CA GLU A 430 10.77 20.88 -4.48
C GLU A 430 9.31 20.69 -4.86
N PRO A 431 9.02 20.42 -6.15
CA PRO A 431 7.67 20.02 -6.56
C PRO A 431 7.29 18.65 -5.99
N LEU A 432 6.13 18.60 -5.33
CA LEU A 432 5.51 17.35 -4.83
C LEU A 432 4.20 17.03 -5.55
N LEU A 433 3.84 17.81 -6.56
CA LEU A 433 2.65 17.63 -7.39
C LEU A 433 2.96 18.05 -8.82
N ASN A 434 2.52 17.25 -9.79
CA ASN A 434 2.42 17.65 -11.17
C ASN A 434 1.02 18.23 -11.39
N TYR A 435 0.96 19.53 -11.61
CA TYR A 435 -0.25 20.32 -11.79
C TYR A 435 -0.61 20.39 -13.26
N ARG A 436 -1.79 19.89 -13.61
CA ARG A 436 -2.25 19.84 -14.99
C ARG A 436 -2.85 21.18 -15.41
N LEU A 437 -2.51 21.62 -16.62
CA LEU A 437 -3.11 22.79 -17.26
C LEU A 437 -4.03 22.33 -18.40
N HIS A 438 -5.31 22.64 -18.29
CA HIS A 438 -6.31 22.35 -19.32
C HIS A 438 -7.41 23.43 -19.36
N ASP A 439 -8.17 23.46 -20.45
CA ASP A 439 -9.16 24.49 -20.77
C ASP A 439 -10.39 24.54 -19.86
N LYS A 440 -10.66 23.46 -19.12
CA LYS A 440 -11.82 23.35 -18.22
C LYS A 440 -11.50 23.68 -16.74
N GLN A 441 -10.27 24.10 -16.44
CA GLN A 441 -9.91 24.47 -15.07
C GLN A 441 -10.62 25.76 -14.62
N VAL A 442 -11.01 25.78 -13.35
CA VAL A 442 -11.64 26.96 -12.73
C VAL A 442 -10.75 28.19 -12.86
N THR A 443 -9.44 28.03 -12.65
CA THR A 443 -8.44 29.09 -12.77
C THR A 443 -8.31 29.67 -14.18
N TYR A 444 -8.60 28.87 -15.21
CA TYR A 444 -8.53 29.31 -16.63
C TYR A 444 -9.84 29.95 -17.13
N ASN A 445 -10.97 29.50 -16.57
CA ASN A 445 -12.31 29.94 -17.00
C ASN A 445 -12.79 31.24 -16.34
N GLY A 446 -11.96 31.89 -15.62
CA GLY A 446 -12.27 33.20 -15.03
C GLY A 446 -12.45 34.31 -16.08
N GLY A 447 -13.05 34.08 -17.28
CA GLY A 447 -13.38 35.01 -18.35
C GLY A 447 -13.02 36.49 -18.20
N GLU A 448 -13.21 37.34 -19.19
CA GLU A 448 -12.75 38.77 -19.17
C GLU A 448 -13.19 39.65 -17.97
N GLY A 449 -14.02 39.21 -17.08
CA GLY A 449 -14.32 39.87 -15.80
C GLY A 449 -13.83 39.09 -14.58
N GLY A 450 -13.31 37.84 -14.76
CA GLY A 450 -12.99 36.94 -13.66
C GLY A 450 -11.75 37.36 -12.84
N ARG A 451 -10.70 37.84 -13.49
CA ARG A 451 -9.47 38.25 -12.81
C ARG A 451 -9.68 39.44 -11.89
N ASP A 452 -10.44 40.46 -12.32
CA ASP A 452 -10.73 41.63 -11.52
C ASP A 452 -11.64 41.29 -10.33
N LYS A 453 -12.62 40.42 -10.55
CA LYS A 453 -13.50 39.94 -9.49
C LYS A 453 -12.70 39.15 -8.44
N TRP A 454 -11.83 38.25 -8.86
CA TRP A 454 -10.96 37.50 -7.95
C TRP A 454 -10.00 38.42 -7.19
N HIS A 455 -9.43 39.38 -7.89
CA HIS A 455 -8.57 40.40 -7.24
C HIS A 455 -9.34 41.18 -6.16
N ASN A 456 -10.56 41.65 -6.46
CA ASN A 456 -11.37 42.41 -5.52
C ASN A 456 -11.79 41.57 -4.29
N ILE A 457 -12.18 40.31 -4.49
CA ILE A 457 -12.51 39.38 -3.39
C ILE A 457 -11.27 39.14 -2.53
N ARG A 458 -10.14 38.82 -3.13
CA ARG A 458 -8.88 38.62 -2.41
C ARG A 458 -8.47 39.84 -1.61
N MET A 459 -8.58 41.05 -2.19
CA MET A 459 -8.29 42.28 -1.49
C MET A 459 -9.27 42.54 -0.33
N GLY A 460 -10.53 42.14 -0.47
CA GLY A 460 -11.52 42.18 0.60
C GLY A 460 -11.13 41.27 1.77
N ILE A 461 -10.73 40.03 1.46
CA ILE A 461 -10.23 39.04 2.44
C ILE A 461 -9.00 39.56 3.18
N ILE A 462 -8.02 40.10 2.46
CA ILE A 462 -6.81 40.66 3.05
C ILE A 462 -7.15 41.79 4.02
N LYS A 463 -8.00 42.73 3.59
CA LYS A 463 -8.42 43.88 4.46
C LYS A 463 -9.19 43.42 5.69
N GLY A 464 -9.96 42.33 5.59
CA GLY A 464 -10.71 41.81 6.73
C GLY A 464 -9.87 41.04 7.74
N LEU A 465 -8.72 40.50 7.29
CA LEU A 465 -7.82 39.69 8.13
C LEU A 465 -6.59 40.48 8.66
N LEU A 466 -6.10 41.48 7.97
CA LEU A 466 -5.04 42.37 8.47
C LEU A 466 -5.58 43.31 9.54
#